data_84dbfab9494af00ff37d68c6a89a0358
#
_entry.id   84dbfab9494af00ff37d68c6a89a0358
#
_cell.length_a   1.000
_cell.length_b   1.000
_cell.length_c   1.000
_cell.angle_alpha   90.00
_cell.angle_beta   90.00
_cell.angle_gamma   90.00
#
_symmetry.space_group_name_H-M   'P 1'
#
loop_
_entity.id
_entity.type
_entity.pdbx_description
1 polymer ?
#
loop_
_entity_poly.entity_id
_entity_poly.type
_entity_poly.pdbx_seq_one_letter_code
_entity_poly.pdbx_strand_id
1 'polypeptide(L)'
;SRMPNSKQYQDQIETELTAAGVDIGRCYFTSVVKCRTFDQDPGKGDLKTCTATYLDEQIKAMKPKFVLAFGNEALAAMSKHSGIMKWRGRVETITNAGATYEFIATVSPASVNRNPGQMAGFRADLQLFSATVSGTTNDARIPKFNYIRTKEQLLKLRRILYETDLISYDIETAGLDEWDPSGGIVSLAGTCEVKGKIFCFAIPLDHPQSPFRNSWKKALSILKPAFERIPKQIAHNGKFDAKWMRHYGVHAKVTFDTMLAAHLLDEN
;
A
#
# COMPACT_ATOMS: atom_id res chain seq x y z
N SER A 1 30.19 -3.11 -14.27
CA SER A 1 29.21 -3.95 -15.00
C SER A 1 28.32 -3.03 -15.83
N ARG A 2 28.25 -3.29 -17.14
CA ARG A 2 27.39 -2.48 -18.03
C ARG A 2 25.95 -2.98 -17.87
N MET A 3 25.08 -2.15 -17.35
CA MET A 3 23.64 -2.43 -17.39
C MET A 3 23.14 -2.44 -18.84
N PRO A 4 22.23 -3.36 -19.21
CA PRO A 4 21.57 -3.33 -20.53
C PRO A 4 20.64 -2.14 -20.70
N ASN A 5 20.27 -1.43 -19.64
CA ASN A 5 19.52 -0.19 -19.72
C ASN A 5 20.36 0.94 -20.29
N SER A 6 19.73 1.82 -21.06
CA SER A 6 20.42 3.00 -21.55
C SER A 6 21.07 3.77 -20.38
N LYS A 7 22.21 4.38 -20.61
CA LYS A 7 22.90 5.23 -19.63
C LYS A 7 21.94 6.23 -18.96
N GLN A 8 20.99 6.73 -19.73
CA GLN A 8 19.95 7.64 -19.25
C GLN A 8 19.09 7.07 -18.09
N TYR A 9 18.69 5.80 -18.14
CA TYR A 9 17.90 5.20 -17.07
C TYR A 9 18.73 4.92 -15.83
N GLN A 10 20.00 4.58 -16.01
CA GLN A 10 20.92 4.43 -14.88
C GLN A 10 21.14 5.78 -14.18
N ASP A 11 21.46 6.83 -14.93
CA ASP A 11 21.64 8.18 -14.40
C ASP A 11 20.39 8.67 -13.65
N GLN A 12 19.19 8.38 -14.19
CA GLN A 12 17.92 8.69 -13.53
C GLN A 12 17.76 7.94 -12.20
N ILE A 13 18.03 6.63 -12.18
CA ILE A 13 17.94 5.81 -10.96
C ILE A 13 18.92 6.34 -9.90
N GLU A 14 20.17 6.60 -10.27
CA GLU A 14 21.20 7.10 -9.35
C GLU A 14 20.84 8.48 -8.79
N THR A 15 20.31 9.36 -9.63
CA THR A 15 19.85 10.70 -9.21
C THR A 15 18.70 10.60 -8.20
N GLU A 16 17.68 9.82 -8.50
CA GLU A 16 16.50 9.70 -7.63
C GLU A 16 16.82 8.94 -6.33
N LEU A 17 17.69 7.94 -6.37
CA LEU A 17 18.15 7.24 -5.15
C LEU A 17 18.99 8.18 -4.26
N THR A 18 19.87 8.98 -4.85
CA THR A 18 20.65 9.98 -4.12
C THR A 18 19.72 11.02 -3.47
N ALA A 19 18.73 11.50 -4.21
CA ALA A 19 17.73 12.43 -3.69
C ALA A 19 16.90 11.81 -2.54
N ALA A 20 16.68 10.49 -2.57
CA ALA A 20 16.04 9.76 -1.47
C ALA A 20 16.97 9.48 -0.27
N GLY A 21 18.25 9.86 -0.34
CA GLY A 21 19.24 9.68 0.73
C GLY A 21 19.93 8.31 0.74
N VAL A 22 19.92 7.59 -0.38
CA VAL A 22 20.65 6.32 -0.52
C VAL A 22 22.10 6.59 -0.95
N ASP A 23 23.05 5.99 -0.25
CA ASP A 23 24.47 6.03 -0.62
C ASP A 23 24.74 5.12 -1.83
N ILE A 24 24.83 5.73 -3.02
CA ILE A 24 25.07 5.04 -4.29
C ILE A 24 26.42 4.29 -4.30
N GLY A 25 27.42 4.78 -3.59
CA GLY A 25 28.73 4.12 -3.50
C GLY A 25 28.66 2.74 -2.83
N ARG A 26 27.61 2.44 -2.11
CA ARG A 26 27.35 1.14 -1.48
C ARG A 26 26.36 0.26 -2.26
N CYS A 27 25.89 0.73 -3.42
CA CYS A 27 24.93 0.01 -4.23
C CYS A 27 25.60 -0.80 -5.33
N TYR A 28 25.13 -2.01 -5.55
CA TYR A 28 25.46 -2.82 -6.70
C TYR A 28 24.28 -2.84 -7.67
N PHE A 29 24.51 -2.33 -8.87
CA PHE A 29 23.48 -2.29 -9.91
C PHE A 29 23.63 -3.46 -10.87
N THR A 30 22.54 -4.13 -11.14
CA THR A 30 22.52 -5.26 -12.08
C THR A 30 21.17 -5.33 -12.79
N SER A 31 21.05 -6.19 -13.79
CA SER A 31 19.81 -6.48 -14.49
C SER A 31 19.51 -7.96 -14.47
N VAL A 32 18.24 -8.32 -14.59
CA VAL A 32 17.83 -9.73 -14.71
C VAL A 32 18.37 -10.32 -16.01
N VAL A 33 18.18 -9.61 -17.12
CA VAL A 33 18.71 -10.04 -18.43
C VAL A 33 20.11 -9.47 -18.61
N LYS A 34 21.08 -10.33 -18.94
CA LYS A 34 22.49 -9.95 -19.09
C LYS A 34 22.88 -9.70 -20.55
N CYS A 35 22.12 -10.25 -21.49
CA CYS A 35 22.38 -10.10 -22.92
C CYS A 35 21.43 -9.09 -23.54
N ARG A 36 21.90 -8.41 -24.58
CA ARG A 36 21.01 -7.58 -25.40
C ARG A 36 20.14 -8.49 -26.25
N THR A 37 18.83 -8.38 -26.09
CA THR A 37 17.85 -8.99 -27.01
C THR A 37 17.69 -8.04 -28.20
N PHE A 38 18.03 -8.50 -29.40
CA PHE A 38 17.86 -7.68 -30.61
C PHE A 38 16.38 -7.64 -30.96
N ASP A 39 15.79 -6.43 -30.99
CA ASP A 39 14.45 -6.11 -31.46
C ASP A 39 13.24 -6.85 -30.85
N GLN A 40 13.43 -7.61 -29.78
CA GLN A 40 12.37 -8.31 -29.05
C GLN A 40 12.54 -8.17 -27.54
N ASP A 41 11.42 -8.13 -26.83
CA ASP A 41 11.42 -8.24 -25.38
C ASP A 41 11.91 -9.64 -24.97
N PRO A 42 12.70 -9.76 -23.87
CA PRO A 42 13.19 -11.06 -23.42
C PRO A 42 12.03 -11.98 -23.08
N GLY A 43 12.06 -13.17 -23.64
CA GLY A 43 11.07 -14.21 -23.38
C GLY A 43 11.17 -14.76 -21.95
N LYS A 44 10.12 -15.45 -21.49
CA LYS A 44 10.12 -16.08 -20.15
C LYS A 44 11.28 -17.09 -19.98
N GLY A 45 11.69 -17.76 -21.06
CA GLY A 45 12.84 -18.67 -21.07
C GLY A 45 14.15 -17.95 -20.82
N ASP A 46 14.36 -16.80 -21.46
CA ASP A 46 15.55 -15.97 -21.31
C ASP A 46 15.67 -15.42 -19.88
N LEU A 47 14.56 -14.93 -19.33
CA LEU A 47 14.50 -14.46 -17.94
C LEU A 47 14.88 -15.58 -16.96
N LYS A 48 14.32 -16.79 -17.13
CA LYS A 48 14.61 -17.93 -16.27
C LYS A 48 16.09 -18.35 -16.37
N THR A 49 16.63 -18.44 -17.57
CA THR A 49 18.03 -18.82 -17.80
C THR A 49 18.99 -17.77 -17.22
N CYS A 50 18.76 -16.48 -17.50
CA CYS A 50 19.61 -15.41 -16.98
C CYS A 50 19.53 -15.31 -15.44
N THR A 51 18.36 -15.54 -14.85
CA THR A 51 18.20 -15.54 -13.39
C THR A 51 19.03 -16.66 -12.78
N ALA A 52 18.83 -17.91 -13.21
CA ALA A 52 19.51 -19.05 -12.65
C ALA A 52 21.03 -19.03 -12.88
N THR A 53 21.49 -18.58 -14.05
CA THR A 53 22.91 -18.61 -14.42
C THR A 53 23.71 -17.47 -13.82
N TYR A 54 23.11 -16.28 -13.70
CA TYR A 54 23.87 -15.09 -13.34
C TYR A 54 23.34 -14.39 -12.08
N LEU A 55 22.03 -14.14 -11.98
CA LEU A 55 21.48 -13.34 -10.90
C LEU A 55 21.58 -14.08 -9.57
N ASP A 56 21.23 -15.37 -9.55
CA ASP A 56 21.30 -16.21 -8.36
C ASP A 56 22.75 -16.33 -7.86
N GLU A 57 23.73 -16.48 -8.76
CA GLU A 57 25.15 -16.52 -8.40
C GLU A 57 25.63 -15.17 -7.83
N GLN A 58 25.16 -14.04 -8.38
CA GLN A 58 25.45 -12.73 -7.83
C GLN A 58 24.87 -12.57 -6.42
N ILE A 59 23.64 -13.02 -6.18
CA ILE A 59 23.00 -12.96 -4.87
C ILE A 59 23.76 -13.82 -3.85
N LYS A 60 24.15 -15.05 -4.24
CA LYS A 60 24.95 -15.94 -3.40
C LYS A 60 26.28 -15.35 -2.99
N ALA A 61 26.98 -14.71 -3.96
CA ALA A 61 28.29 -14.11 -3.73
C ALA A 61 28.19 -12.84 -2.85
N MET A 62 27.21 -12.00 -3.09
CA MET A 62 27.08 -10.68 -2.44
C MET A 62 26.34 -10.74 -1.11
N LYS A 63 25.41 -11.69 -0.94
CA LYS A 63 24.53 -11.80 0.24
C LYS A 63 23.94 -10.44 0.64
N PRO A 64 23.20 -9.78 -0.26
CA PRO A 64 22.67 -8.45 0.01
C PRO A 64 21.75 -8.49 1.23
N LYS A 65 21.75 -7.42 2.02
CA LYS A 65 20.76 -7.23 3.10
C LYS A 65 19.47 -6.62 2.58
N PHE A 66 19.57 -5.81 1.52
CA PHE A 66 18.47 -5.06 0.93
C PHE A 66 18.51 -5.20 -0.58
N VAL A 67 17.34 -5.36 -1.19
CA VAL A 67 17.19 -5.45 -2.66
C VAL A 67 16.06 -4.54 -3.10
N LEU A 68 16.34 -3.68 -4.07
CA LEU A 68 15.35 -2.85 -4.75
C LEU A 68 15.19 -3.32 -6.19
N ALA A 69 13.99 -3.72 -6.57
CA ALA A 69 13.66 -4.23 -7.89
C ALA A 69 12.86 -3.20 -8.71
N PHE A 70 13.30 -2.95 -9.95
CA PHE A 70 12.67 -2.02 -10.87
C PHE A 70 11.90 -2.75 -11.97
N GLY A 71 10.57 -2.67 -11.96
CA GLY A 71 9.69 -3.23 -12.99
C GLY A 71 9.28 -4.69 -12.76
N ASN A 72 8.43 -5.18 -13.67
CA ASN A 72 7.83 -6.52 -13.55
C ASN A 72 8.83 -7.67 -13.66
N GLU A 73 9.83 -7.55 -14.53
CA GLU A 73 10.84 -8.59 -14.77
C GLU A 73 11.67 -8.81 -13.50
N ALA A 74 12.12 -7.71 -12.87
CA ALA A 74 12.88 -7.78 -11.64
C ALA A 74 12.02 -8.30 -10.46
N LEU A 75 10.78 -7.84 -10.36
CA LEU A 75 9.81 -8.35 -9.39
C LEU A 75 9.65 -9.86 -9.52
N ALA A 76 9.36 -10.35 -10.73
CA ALA A 76 9.12 -11.78 -10.98
C ALA A 76 10.37 -12.65 -10.72
N ALA A 77 11.55 -12.16 -11.11
CA ALA A 77 12.81 -12.88 -10.92
C ALA A 77 13.18 -13.01 -9.43
N MET A 78 12.91 -11.98 -8.62
CA MET A 78 13.36 -11.91 -7.24
C MET A 78 12.35 -12.45 -6.22
N SER A 79 11.05 -12.30 -6.49
CA SER A 79 9.98 -12.59 -5.51
C SER A 79 8.96 -13.63 -5.97
N LYS A 80 8.98 -14.05 -7.23
CA LYS A 80 7.94 -14.89 -7.87
C LYS A 80 6.56 -14.20 -7.96
N HIS A 81 6.46 -12.94 -7.61
CA HIS A 81 5.25 -12.13 -7.75
C HIS A 81 5.11 -11.58 -9.17
N SER A 82 3.91 -11.14 -9.51
CA SER A 82 3.62 -10.47 -10.79
C SER A 82 2.64 -9.31 -10.60
N GLY A 83 2.73 -8.31 -11.48
CA GLY A 83 1.88 -7.12 -11.41
C GLY A 83 2.44 -6.07 -10.46
N ILE A 84 3.45 -5.32 -10.94
CA ILE A 84 4.21 -4.33 -10.15
C ILE A 84 3.31 -3.36 -9.38
N MET A 85 2.17 -2.94 -9.94
CA MET A 85 1.25 -2.01 -9.26
C MET A 85 0.61 -2.58 -8.00
N LYS A 86 0.56 -3.90 -7.84
CA LYS A 86 0.05 -4.57 -6.63
C LYS A 86 1.12 -4.74 -5.56
N TRP A 87 2.39 -4.81 -5.96
CA TRP A 87 3.49 -5.21 -5.09
C TRP A 87 4.46 -4.08 -4.76
N ARG A 88 4.40 -2.97 -5.50
CA ARG A 88 5.25 -1.79 -5.21
C ARG A 88 4.94 -1.19 -3.85
N GLY A 89 5.95 -0.54 -3.27
CA GLY A 89 5.79 0.19 -2.01
C GLY A 89 5.54 -0.70 -0.78
N ARG A 90 6.01 -1.95 -0.82
CA ARG A 90 5.95 -2.89 0.31
C ARG A 90 7.35 -3.40 0.63
N VAL A 91 7.61 -3.57 1.91
CA VAL A 91 8.81 -4.25 2.40
C VAL A 91 8.46 -5.71 2.65
N GLU A 92 9.17 -6.63 2.02
CA GLU A 92 8.99 -8.07 2.20
C GLU A 92 10.34 -8.71 2.53
N THR A 93 10.37 -9.67 3.44
CA THR A 93 11.55 -10.49 3.68
C THR A 93 11.53 -11.68 2.72
N ILE A 94 12.50 -11.77 1.83
CA ILE A 94 12.61 -12.82 0.83
C ILE A 94 13.87 -13.66 1.08
N THR A 95 13.71 -14.98 0.95
CA THR A 95 14.85 -15.92 0.89
C THR A 95 14.94 -16.48 -0.51
N ASN A 96 16.04 -16.17 -1.21
CA ASN A 96 16.32 -16.64 -2.57
C ASN A 96 17.83 -16.88 -2.74
N ALA A 97 18.20 -17.88 -3.54
CA ALA A 97 19.59 -18.20 -3.86
C ALA A 97 20.52 -18.30 -2.61
N GLY A 98 20.01 -18.77 -1.47
CA GLY A 98 20.76 -18.91 -0.23
C GLY A 98 21.05 -17.62 0.54
N ALA A 99 20.42 -16.50 0.17
CA ALA A 99 20.46 -15.25 0.90
C ALA A 99 19.04 -14.83 1.35
N THR A 100 18.96 -14.20 2.52
CA THR A 100 17.72 -13.57 3.02
C THR A 100 17.91 -12.06 3.05
N TYR A 101 16.99 -11.31 2.48
CA TYR A 101 17.09 -9.87 2.33
C TYR A 101 15.72 -9.20 2.44
N GLU A 102 15.71 -7.93 2.86
CA GLU A 102 14.54 -7.06 2.75
C GLU A 102 14.41 -6.60 1.29
N PHE A 103 13.24 -6.84 0.73
CA PHE A 103 12.92 -6.63 -0.67
C PHE A 103 11.86 -5.54 -0.84
N ILE A 104 12.11 -4.62 -1.76
CA ILE A 104 11.13 -3.62 -2.19
C ILE A 104 11.10 -3.62 -3.72
N ALA A 105 9.90 -3.54 -4.29
CA ALA A 105 9.72 -3.38 -5.72
C ALA A 105 9.10 -2.00 -6.04
N THR A 106 9.50 -1.43 -7.17
CA THR A 106 8.92 -0.20 -7.71
C THR A 106 8.80 -0.27 -9.24
N VAL A 107 8.09 0.69 -9.82
CA VAL A 107 7.98 0.80 -11.28
C VAL A 107 9.34 1.05 -11.93
N SER A 108 9.51 0.68 -13.19
CA SER A 108 10.76 0.98 -13.91
C SER A 108 10.83 2.45 -14.32
N PRO A 109 12.04 3.04 -14.44
CA PRO A 109 12.21 4.40 -14.99
C PRO A 109 11.54 4.58 -16.35
N ALA A 110 11.62 3.57 -17.21
CA ALA A 110 10.94 3.58 -18.50
C ALA A 110 9.42 3.71 -18.39
N SER A 111 8.82 3.09 -17.35
CA SER A 111 7.39 3.23 -17.06
C SER A 111 7.03 4.64 -16.59
N VAL A 112 7.85 5.20 -15.70
CA VAL A 112 7.69 6.58 -15.21
C VAL A 112 7.80 7.59 -16.35
N ASN A 113 8.76 7.41 -17.25
CA ASN A 113 8.95 8.31 -18.38
C ASN A 113 7.80 8.24 -19.40
N ARG A 114 7.15 7.08 -19.56
CA ARG A 114 5.92 6.94 -20.37
C ARG A 114 4.67 7.46 -19.66
N ASN A 115 4.64 7.41 -18.34
CA ASN A 115 3.53 7.88 -17.51
C ASN A 115 4.06 8.70 -16.32
N PRO A 116 4.26 10.02 -16.49
CA PRO A 116 4.79 10.90 -15.43
C PRO A 116 3.97 10.90 -14.14
N GLY A 117 2.67 10.59 -14.20
CA GLY A 117 1.82 10.46 -13.00
C GLY A 117 2.28 9.37 -12.02
N GLN A 118 3.18 8.47 -12.43
CA GLN A 118 3.78 7.47 -11.54
C GLN A 118 4.98 8.01 -10.74
N MET A 119 5.48 9.22 -11.04
CA MET A 119 6.70 9.77 -10.43
C MET A 119 6.57 9.92 -8.90
N ALA A 120 5.46 10.45 -8.42
CA ALA A 120 5.24 10.62 -6.98
C ALA A 120 5.29 9.26 -6.24
N GLY A 121 4.61 8.26 -6.79
CA GLY A 121 4.68 6.91 -6.25
C GLY A 121 6.08 6.29 -6.34
N PHE A 122 6.77 6.45 -7.45
CA PHE A 122 8.15 6.00 -7.62
C PHE A 122 9.07 6.58 -6.54
N ARG A 123 9.03 7.90 -6.31
CA ARG A 123 9.80 8.58 -5.26
C ARG A 123 9.45 8.11 -3.87
N ALA A 124 8.17 7.89 -3.59
CA ALA A 124 7.73 7.34 -2.29
C ALA A 124 8.31 5.94 -2.04
N ASP A 125 8.39 5.07 -3.05
CA ASP A 125 9.02 3.75 -2.92
C ASP A 125 10.53 3.85 -2.66
N LEU A 126 11.23 4.81 -3.29
CA LEU A 126 12.65 5.04 -3.05
C LEU A 126 12.90 5.59 -1.64
N GLN A 127 12.05 6.46 -1.13
CA GLN A 127 12.09 6.94 0.25
C GLN A 127 11.87 5.80 1.24
N LEU A 128 10.91 4.91 0.97
CA LEU A 128 10.68 3.70 1.76
C LEU A 128 11.92 2.81 1.77
N PHE A 129 12.56 2.59 0.61
CA PHE A 129 13.82 1.84 0.52
C PHE A 129 14.94 2.48 1.34
N SER A 130 15.14 3.79 1.21
CA SER A 130 16.12 4.54 2.01
C SER A 130 15.88 4.40 3.51
N ALA A 131 14.62 4.55 3.95
CA ALA A 131 14.22 4.37 5.34
C ALA A 131 14.45 2.93 5.84
N THR A 132 14.22 1.93 4.97
CA THR A 132 14.49 0.51 5.29
C THR A 132 15.99 0.27 5.45
N VAL A 133 16.82 0.77 4.55
CA VAL A 133 18.30 0.65 4.60
C VAL A 133 18.89 1.32 5.82
N SER A 134 18.40 2.49 6.20
CA SER A 134 18.86 3.25 7.37
C SER A 134 18.30 2.74 8.71
N GLY A 135 17.37 1.78 8.67
CA GLY A 135 16.66 1.33 9.88
C GLY A 135 15.76 2.40 10.49
N THR A 136 15.49 3.47 9.73
CA THR A 136 14.56 4.55 10.12
C THR A 136 13.15 4.30 9.57
N THR A 137 12.93 3.18 8.89
CA THR A 137 11.55 2.72 8.77
C THR A 137 11.04 2.74 10.19
N ASN A 138 10.19 3.71 10.49
CA ASN A 138 9.28 3.48 11.58
C ASN A 138 8.75 2.08 11.31
N ASP A 139 9.06 1.18 12.23
CA ASP A 139 8.27 0.00 12.45
C ASP A 139 6.88 0.57 12.79
N ALA A 140 6.25 1.14 11.78
CA ALA A 140 4.83 1.35 11.76
C ALA A 140 4.31 -0.08 11.84
N ARG A 141 4.46 -0.64 13.04
CA ARG A 141 3.88 -1.89 13.48
C ARG A 141 2.52 -1.82 12.90
N ILE A 142 2.25 -2.66 11.89
CA ILE A 142 0.90 -2.75 11.34
C ILE A 142 0.02 -2.76 12.57
N PRO A 143 -0.72 -1.69 12.80
CA PRO A 143 -1.37 -1.54 14.10
C PRO A 143 -2.27 -2.75 14.25
N LYS A 144 -2.25 -3.37 15.41
CA LYS A 144 -3.03 -4.59 15.67
C LYS A 144 -4.49 -4.31 15.36
N PHE A 145 -5.00 -4.87 14.27
CA PHE A 145 -6.38 -4.73 13.88
C PHE A 145 -7.30 -5.51 14.82
N ASN A 146 -8.34 -4.85 15.28
CA ASN A 146 -9.40 -5.45 16.05
C ASN A 146 -10.56 -5.79 15.12
N TYR A 147 -10.71 -7.06 14.77
CA TYR A 147 -11.87 -7.51 14.01
C TYR A 147 -13.09 -7.58 14.91
N ILE A 148 -14.11 -6.80 14.59
CA ILE A 148 -15.36 -6.71 15.37
C ILE A 148 -16.36 -7.71 14.78
N ARG A 149 -16.56 -8.82 15.50
CA ARG A 149 -17.39 -9.94 15.05
C ARG A 149 -18.52 -10.29 16.01
N THR A 150 -18.54 -9.69 17.20
CA THR A 150 -19.59 -9.94 18.20
C THR A 150 -20.25 -8.64 18.66
N LYS A 151 -21.45 -8.78 19.23
CA LYS A 151 -22.17 -7.63 19.80
C LYS A 151 -21.39 -6.98 20.95
N GLU A 152 -20.71 -7.78 21.77
CA GLU A 152 -19.90 -7.29 22.89
C GLU A 152 -18.73 -6.44 22.37
N GLN A 153 -18.04 -6.92 21.32
CA GLN A 153 -16.96 -6.17 20.66
C GLN A 153 -17.49 -4.87 20.05
N LEU A 154 -18.69 -4.90 19.44
CA LEU A 154 -19.33 -3.71 18.86
C LEU A 154 -19.65 -2.67 19.95
N LEU A 155 -20.18 -3.10 21.09
CA LEU A 155 -20.45 -2.23 22.23
C LEU A 155 -19.17 -1.67 22.85
N LYS A 156 -18.10 -2.48 22.89
CA LYS A 156 -16.78 -2.02 23.32
C LYS A 156 -16.23 -0.97 22.36
N LEU A 157 -16.30 -1.21 21.05
CA LEU A 157 -15.89 -0.23 20.04
C LEU A 157 -16.68 1.08 20.21
N ARG A 158 -18.01 1.02 20.38
CA ARG A 158 -18.82 2.22 20.64
C ARG A 158 -18.31 3.04 21.82
N ARG A 159 -17.89 2.40 22.92
CA ARG A 159 -17.31 3.11 24.08
C ARG A 159 -15.99 3.78 23.71
N ILE A 160 -15.13 3.09 22.96
CA ILE A 160 -13.85 3.65 22.47
C ILE A 160 -14.13 4.88 21.61
N LEU A 161 -15.09 4.81 20.68
CA LEU A 161 -15.46 5.93 19.83
C LEU A 161 -16.06 7.12 20.61
N TYR A 162 -16.66 6.89 21.78
CA TYR A 162 -17.09 7.96 22.65
C TYR A 162 -15.95 8.73 23.33
N GLU A 163 -14.79 8.10 23.47
CA GLU A 163 -13.59 8.69 24.10
C GLU A 163 -12.64 9.31 23.08
N THR A 164 -12.94 9.23 21.77
CA THR A 164 -12.07 9.76 20.72
C THR A 164 -12.56 11.10 20.15
N ASP A 165 -11.61 11.97 19.81
CA ASP A 165 -11.87 13.25 19.14
C ASP A 165 -11.47 13.23 17.66
N LEU A 166 -10.79 12.18 17.21
CA LEU A 166 -10.31 12.02 15.86
C LEU A 166 -10.49 10.59 15.38
N ILE A 167 -11.10 10.41 14.22
CA ILE A 167 -11.17 9.13 13.51
C ILE A 167 -10.77 9.31 12.04
N SER A 168 -9.97 8.38 11.52
CA SER A 168 -9.89 8.13 10.10
C SER A 168 -10.69 6.87 9.79
N TYR A 169 -11.54 6.90 8.76
CA TYR A 169 -12.38 5.77 8.41
C TYR A 169 -12.56 5.64 6.91
N ASP A 170 -12.97 4.46 6.51
CA ASP A 170 -13.26 4.07 5.14
C ASP A 170 -14.33 2.98 5.13
N ILE A 171 -15.17 2.94 4.08
CA ILE A 171 -16.17 1.89 3.89
C ILE A 171 -15.99 1.20 2.54
N GLU A 172 -16.28 -0.09 2.52
CA GLU A 172 -16.45 -0.83 1.28
C GLU A 172 -17.94 -1.05 1.03
N THR A 173 -18.38 -0.89 -0.21
CA THR A 173 -19.79 -0.97 -0.58
C THR A 173 -20.05 -1.99 -1.68
N ALA A 174 -21.25 -2.56 -1.72
CA ALA A 174 -21.76 -3.34 -2.83
C ALA A 174 -22.41 -2.38 -3.85
N GLY A 175 -21.59 -1.86 -4.78
CA GLY A 175 -22.02 -0.89 -5.80
C GLY A 175 -21.61 0.54 -5.49
N LEU A 176 -21.93 1.44 -6.41
CA LEU A 176 -21.55 2.87 -6.34
C LEU A 176 -22.74 3.79 -6.01
N ASP A 177 -23.96 3.28 -6.17
CA ASP A 177 -25.20 4.00 -5.92
C ASP A 177 -25.83 3.52 -4.61
N GLU A 178 -25.93 4.40 -3.63
CA GLU A 178 -26.52 4.12 -2.32
C GLU A 178 -28.05 3.88 -2.38
N TRP A 179 -28.69 4.25 -3.49
CA TRP A 179 -30.12 4.04 -3.73
C TRP A 179 -30.44 2.69 -4.40
N ASP A 180 -29.41 1.98 -4.87
CA ASP A 180 -29.59 0.62 -5.42
C ASP A 180 -30.10 -0.33 -4.31
N PRO A 181 -31.28 -0.95 -4.45
CA PRO A 181 -31.81 -1.87 -3.44
C PRO A 181 -30.91 -3.08 -3.15
N SER A 182 -30.07 -3.46 -4.11
CA SER A 182 -29.07 -4.53 -3.95
C SER A 182 -27.78 -4.08 -3.29
N GLY A 183 -27.60 -2.77 -3.12
CA GLY A 183 -26.44 -2.15 -2.51
C GLY A 183 -26.43 -2.26 -0.98
N GLY A 184 -25.24 -2.17 -0.40
CA GLY A 184 -25.06 -2.18 1.05
C GLY A 184 -23.63 -1.81 1.45
N ILE A 185 -23.44 -1.46 2.72
CA ILE A 185 -22.09 -1.26 3.27
C ILE A 185 -21.52 -2.64 3.64
N VAL A 186 -20.56 -3.12 2.86
CA VAL A 186 -19.94 -4.45 3.02
C VAL A 186 -19.06 -4.49 4.25
N SER A 187 -18.27 -3.43 4.49
CA SER A 187 -17.43 -3.29 5.67
C SER A 187 -17.21 -1.83 6.06
N LEU A 188 -16.87 -1.61 7.31
CA LEU A 188 -16.39 -0.33 7.85
C LEU A 188 -15.08 -0.59 8.56
N ALA A 189 -14.03 0.12 8.17
CA ALA A 189 -12.76 0.13 8.86
C ALA A 189 -12.43 1.53 9.38
N GLY A 190 -11.63 1.60 10.43
CA GLY A 190 -11.20 2.88 10.96
C GLY A 190 -10.05 2.78 11.93
N THR A 191 -9.44 3.94 12.14
CA THR A 191 -8.36 4.15 13.11
C THR A 191 -8.67 5.39 13.93
N CYS A 192 -8.57 5.29 15.23
CA CYS A 192 -8.74 6.41 16.13
C CYS A 192 -7.65 6.42 17.20
N GLU A 193 -7.44 7.57 17.82
CA GLU A 193 -6.54 7.72 18.94
C GLU A 193 -7.35 7.91 20.23
N VAL A 194 -7.02 7.11 21.24
CA VAL A 194 -7.63 7.23 22.58
C VAL A 194 -6.51 7.19 23.62
N LYS A 195 -6.38 8.27 24.40
CA LYS A 195 -5.38 8.40 25.48
C LYS A 195 -3.95 8.09 25.00
N GLY A 196 -3.58 8.63 23.82
CA GLY A 196 -2.26 8.45 23.21
C GLY A 196 -2.01 7.05 22.62
N LYS A 197 -3.05 6.21 22.48
CA LYS A 197 -2.94 4.88 21.87
C LYS A 197 -3.75 4.79 20.61
N ILE A 198 -3.14 4.28 19.55
CA ILE A 198 -3.81 4.01 18.28
C ILE A 198 -4.65 2.74 18.42
N PHE A 199 -5.89 2.84 18.03
CA PHE A 199 -6.83 1.73 17.96
C PHE A 199 -7.38 1.60 16.54
N CYS A 200 -7.05 0.48 15.90
CA CYS A 200 -7.53 0.16 14.55
C CYS A 200 -8.58 -0.94 14.62
N PHE A 201 -9.63 -0.81 13.83
CA PHE A 201 -10.72 -1.79 13.78
C PHE A 201 -11.22 -2.03 12.36
N ALA A 202 -11.83 -3.18 12.14
CA ALA A 202 -12.58 -3.52 10.96
C ALA A 202 -13.85 -4.29 11.35
N ILE A 203 -14.96 -3.93 10.74
CA ILE A 203 -16.29 -4.53 10.98
C ILE A 203 -16.80 -5.06 9.64
N PRO A 204 -16.92 -6.38 9.44
CA PRO A 204 -17.68 -6.91 8.33
C PRO A 204 -19.16 -6.65 8.59
N LEU A 205 -19.84 -5.95 7.68
CA LEU A 205 -21.28 -5.61 7.78
C LEU A 205 -22.10 -6.49 6.83
N ASP A 206 -22.41 -6.02 5.63
CA ASP A 206 -23.16 -6.78 4.63
C ASP A 206 -22.24 -7.69 3.78
N HIS A 207 -21.36 -8.41 4.44
CA HIS A 207 -20.45 -9.36 3.80
C HIS A 207 -20.99 -10.79 3.95
N PRO A 208 -20.86 -11.68 2.94
CA PRO A 208 -21.34 -13.06 3.03
C PRO A 208 -20.88 -13.84 4.26
N GLN A 209 -19.67 -13.58 4.74
CA GLN A 209 -19.09 -14.22 5.92
C GLN A 209 -19.24 -13.38 7.20
N SER A 210 -20.03 -12.30 7.16
CA SER A 210 -20.23 -11.44 8.33
C SER A 210 -21.21 -12.07 9.32
N PRO A 211 -20.88 -12.07 10.62
CA PRO A 211 -21.85 -12.43 11.66
C PRO A 211 -22.99 -11.41 11.77
N PHE A 212 -22.82 -10.21 11.20
CA PHE A 212 -23.83 -9.16 11.19
C PHE A 212 -24.66 -9.12 9.91
N ARG A 213 -24.42 -9.98 8.91
CA ARG A 213 -25.03 -9.90 7.58
C ARG A 213 -26.52 -9.60 7.61
N ASN A 214 -27.30 -10.35 8.40
CA ASN A 214 -28.75 -10.19 8.50
C ASN A 214 -29.18 -9.04 9.42
N SER A 215 -28.26 -8.39 10.08
CA SER A 215 -28.53 -7.32 11.07
C SER A 215 -27.52 -6.16 10.98
N TRP A 216 -26.83 -6.02 9.85
CA TRP A 216 -25.74 -5.05 9.70
C TRP A 216 -26.20 -3.59 9.87
N LYS A 217 -27.43 -3.26 9.41
CA LYS A 217 -28.02 -1.93 9.65
C LYS A 217 -28.19 -1.65 11.14
N LYS A 218 -28.55 -2.68 11.93
CA LYS A 218 -28.64 -2.57 13.39
C LYS A 218 -27.25 -2.44 14.03
N ALA A 219 -26.25 -3.15 13.51
CA ALA A 219 -24.86 -2.99 13.97
C ALA A 219 -24.36 -1.56 13.72
N LEU A 220 -24.62 -1.00 12.54
CA LEU A 220 -24.31 0.39 12.21
C LEU A 220 -25.03 1.38 13.13
N SER A 221 -26.33 1.17 13.38
CA SER A 221 -27.13 2.02 14.28
C SER A 221 -26.62 2.05 15.73
N ILE A 222 -25.98 0.97 16.20
CA ILE A 222 -25.35 0.93 17.52
C ILE A 222 -24.17 1.89 17.59
N LEU A 223 -23.40 2.05 16.51
CA LEU A 223 -22.24 2.94 16.45
C LEU A 223 -22.63 4.41 16.19
N LYS A 224 -23.78 4.64 15.55
CA LYS A 224 -24.26 5.98 15.15
C LYS A 224 -24.02 7.07 16.19
N PRO A 225 -24.51 6.98 17.45
CA PRO A 225 -24.40 8.09 18.40
C PRO A 225 -22.95 8.45 18.73
N ALA A 226 -22.06 7.46 18.78
CA ALA A 226 -20.65 7.69 19.04
C ALA A 226 -19.96 8.28 17.81
N PHE A 227 -20.27 7.76 16.61
CA PHE A 227 -19.67 8.20 15.36
C PHE A 227 -20.03 9.66 15.03
N GLU A 228 -21.31 10.03 15.16
CA GLU A 228 -21.79 11.39 14.88
C GLU A 228 -21.24 12.46 15.85
N ARG A 229 -20.80 12.04 17.03
CA ARG A 229 -20.21 12.91 18.05
C ARG A 229 -18.76 13.27 17.77
N ILE A 230 -18.01 12.44 17.03
CA ILE A 230 -16.59 12.66 16.80
C ILE A 230 -16.37 13.96 16.02
N PRO A 231 -15.61 14.94 16.57
CA PRO A 231 -15.52 16.27 15.96
C PRO A 231 -14.60 16.30 14.75
N LYS A 232 -13.60 15.42 14.68
CA LYS A 232 -12.63 15.35 13.58
C LYS A 232 -12.73 14.02 12.87
N GLN A 233 -13.24 14.03 11.65
CA GLN A 233 -13.41 12.82 10.84
C GLN A 233 -12.62 12.99 9.54
N ILE A 234 -11.70 12.08 9.29
CA ILE A 234 -10.81 12.04 8.13
C ILE A 234 -11.25 10.90 7.22
N ALA A 235 -11.32 11.13 5.93
CA ALA A 235 -11.55 10.13 4.91
C ALA A 235 -10.82 10.47 3.61
N HIS A 236 -10.75 9.53 2.67
CA HIS A 236 -10.24 9.75 1.32
C HIS A 236 -11.42 9.68 0.35
N ASN A 237 -11.71 10.75 -0.40
CA ASN A 237 -12.96 10.88 -1.15
C ASN A 237 -14.20 10.74 -0.25
N GLY A 238 -14.13 11.33 0.92
CA GLY A 238 -15.08 11.10 2.01
C GLY A 238 -16.52 11.54 1.73
N LYS A 239 -16.75 12.26 0.63
CA LYS A 239 -18.10 12.52 0.11
C LYS A 239 -18.82 11.22 -0.22
N PHE A 240 -18.10 10.23 -0.77
CA PHE A 240 -18.63 8.90 -1.07
C PHE A 240 -19.07 8.17 0.21
N ASP A 241 -18.19 8.10 1.20
CA ASP A 241 -18.47 7.44 2.49
C ASP A 241 -19.62 8.14 3.22
N ALA A 242 -19.60 9.45 3.29
CA ALA A 242 -20.60 10.23 3.99
C ALA A 242 -22.01 10.06 3.39
N LYS A 243 -22.14 9.95 2.04
CA LYS A 243 -23.45 9.74 1.42
C LYS A 243 -24.03 8.35 1.74
N TRP A 244 -23.20 7.30 1.68
CA TRP A 244 -23.60 5.95 2.06
C TRP A 244 -23.96 5.84 3.55
N MET A 245 -23.14 6.39 4.43
CA MET A 245 -23.42 6.44 5.87
C MET A 245 -24.75 7.17 6.14
N ARG A 246 -24.98 8.31 5.47
CA ARG A 246 -26.22 9.09 5.61
C ARG A 246 -27.45 8.33 5.12
N HIS A 247 -27.35 7.60 4.01
CA HIS A 247 -28.44 6.76 3.50
C HIS A 247 -28.92 5.77 4.56
N TYR A 248 -27.99 5.22 5.35
CA TYR A 248 -28.33 4.34 6.49
C TYR A 248 -28.47 5.06 7.84
N GLY A 249 -28.67 6.37 7.80
CA GLY A 249 -29.05 7.18 8.95
C GLY A 249 -27.90 7.58 9.86
N VAL A 250 -26.62 7.43 9.46
CA VAL A 250 -25.43 7.91 10.19
C VAL A 250 -24.93 9.19 9.54
N HIS A 251 -25.01 10.31 10.26
CA HIS A 251 -24.56 11.62 9.77
C HIS A 251 -23.07 11.83 10.04
N ALA A 252 -22.22 11.14 9.26
CA ALA A 252 -20.79 11.34 9.28
C ALA A 252 -20.44 12.76 8.79
N LYS A 253 -19.52 13.43 9.50
CA LYS A 253 -19.07 14.80 9.20
C LYS A 253 -17.60 14.77 8.82
N VAL A 254 -17.28 14.46 7.56
CA VAL A 254 -15.90 14.51 7.06
C VAL A 254 -15.40 15.95 7.20
N THR A 255 -14.43 16.15 8.08
CA THR A 255 -13.81 17.45 8.36
C THR A 255 -12.49 17.64 7.63
N PHE A 256 -11.88 16.55 7.18
CA PHE A 256 -10.68 16.56 6.37
C PHE A 256 -10.73 15.43 5.34
N ASP A 257 -10.62 15.79 4.07
CA ASP A 257 -10.58 14.84 2.95
C ASP A 257 -9.19 14.83 2.35
N THR A 258 -8.51 13.69 2.46
CA THR A 258 -7.12 13.55 1.99
C THR A 258 -7.00 13.61 0.47
N MET A 259 -8.05 13.26 -0.29
CA MET A 259 -8.06 13.42 -1.74
C MET A 259 -8.11 14.91 -2.12
N LEU A 260 -8.98 15.68 -1.50
CA LEU A 260 -9.06 17.12 -1.73
C LEU A 260 -7.79 17.85 -1.28
N ALA A 261 -7.22 17.46 -0.14
CA ALA A 261 -5.96 18.01 0.34
C ALA A 261 -4.80 17.72 -0.64
N ALA A 262 -4.71 16.50 -1.17
CA ALA A 262 -3.71 16.15 -2.17
C ALA A 262 -3.87 16.97 -3.45
N HIS A 263 -5.11 17.15 -3.92
CA HIS A 263 -5.40 17.96 -5.11
C HIS A 263 -5.03 19.44 -4.92
N LEU A 264 -5.23 20.00 -3.73
CA LEU A 264 -4.83 21.38 -3.43
C LEU A 264 -3.30 21.58 -3.33
N LEU A 265 -2.56 20.52 -3.01
CA LEU A 265 -1.09 20.56 -2.94
C LEU A 265 -0.42 20.35 -4.29
N ASP A 266 -1.05 19.63 -5.18
CA ASP A 266 -0.54 19.29 -6.52
C ASP A 266 -1.72 19.20 -7.49
N GLU A 267 -1.99 20.31 -8.20
CA GLU A 267 -3.09 20.44 -9.16
C GLU A 267 -2.78 19.82 -10.54
N ASN A 268 -1.58 19.22 -10.74
CA ASN A 268 -1.12 18.69 -12.03
C ASN A 268 -1.22 17.17 -12.12
#